data_0e20243d5a506d254b8e0696cc8b7586
#
_entry.id   0e20243d5a506d254b8e0696cc8b7586
#
_cell.length_a   1.000
_cell.length_b   1.000
_cell.length_c   1.000
_cell.angle_alpha   90.00
_cell.angle_beta   90.00
_cell.angle_gamma   90.00
#
_symmetry.space_group_name_H-M   'P 1'
#
loop_
_entity.id
_entity.type
_entity.pdbx_description
1 polymer ?
#
loop_
_entity_poly.entity_id
_entity_poly.type
_entity_poly.pdbx_seq_one_letter_code
_entity_poly.pdbx_strand_id
1 'polypeptide(L)'
;QGPPDLVEVWRNFNKKINKFFGGNGIKSDLPSPEPLKIFFKFIIPIFLILWTLSGFYIVDASERGVVLRFGKYLETTEPGPRWHIPWPVENVEVVNVSQIFTIEVGYRNSVKTKVLDEALMLTDDENIVDLQFAVQYIRSIPEDYLFFDRNPDLTVMQVAESTIREIVGKSKMDFVLYEGREQIATDAKVLMQNILDRYKTGITISQVTMQN
;
A
#
# COMPACT_ATOMS: atom_id res chain seq x y z
N GLN A 1 32.49 -26.04 38.11
CA GLN A 1 32.74 -24.79 37.36
C GLN A 1 31.37 -24.18 37.14
N GLY A 2 31.05 -23.07 37.86
CA GLY A 2 29.83 -22.32 37.71
C GLY A 2 29.88 -21.43 36.49
N PRO A 3 28.73 -20.92 35.97
CA PRO A 3 28.69 -20.04 34.82
C PRO A 3 29.49 -18.75 35.10
N PRO A 4 30.17 -18.19 34.11
CA PRO A 4 30.97 -16.99 34.27
C PRO A 4 30.13 -15.84 34.78
N ASP A 5 30.63 -15.23 35.86
CA ASP A 5 29.95 -14.15 36.57
C ASP A 5 29.77 -12.94 35.64
N LEU A 6 28.53 -12.53 35.36
CA LEU A 6 28.18 -11.40 34.48
C LEU A 6 28.93 -10.11 34.88
N VAL A 7 29.28 -9.98 36.14
CA VAL A 7 30.10 -8.87 36.66
C VAL A 7 31.54 -8.93 36.18
N GLU A 8 32.13 -10.12 36.04
CA GLU A 8 33.48 -10.26 35.46
C GLU A 8 33.49 -10.02 33.96
N VAL A 9 32.49 -10.49 33.24
CA VAL A 9 32.33 -10.23 31.80
C VAL A 9 32.16 -8.74 31.55
N TRP A 10 31.34 -8.07 32.34
CA TRP A 10 31.14 -6.61 32.26
C TRP A 10 32.42 -5.83 32.59
N ARG A 11 33.16 -6.25 33.61
CA ARG A 11 34.43 -5.63 33.99
C ARG A 11 35.50 -5.80 32.91
N ASN A 12 35.56 -6.96 32.28
CA ASN A 12 36.50 -7.25 31.19
C ASN A 12 36.13 -6.53 29.90
N PHE A 13 34.84 -6.37 29.62
CA PHE A 13 34.34 -5.57 28.50
C PHE A 13 34.67 -4.09 28.68
N ASN A 14 34.45 -3.55 29.87
CA ASN A 14 34.76 -2.17 30.20
C ASN A 14 36.28 -1.88 30.17
N LYS A 15 37.12 -2.84 30.57
CA LYS A 15 38.59 -2.75 30.44
C LYS A 15 39.02 -2.78 28.95
N LYS A 16 38.38 -3.57 28.10
CA LYS A 16 38.70 -3.61 26.66
C LYS A 16 38.28 -2.31 25.97
N ILE A 17 37.14 -1.77 26.28
CA ILE A 17 36.68 -0.47 25.75
C ILE A 17 37.61 0.67 26.19
N ASN A 18 37.98 0.74 27.44
CA ASN A 18 38.93 1.74 27.92
C ASN A 18 40.34 1.60 27.31
N LYS A 19 40.74 0.42 26.91
CA LYS A 19 42.01 0.18 26.21
C LYS A 19 41.95 0.56 24.70
N PHE A 20 40.77 0.55 24.12
CA PHE A 20 40.56 0.92 22.71
C PHE A 20 40.35 2.43 22.52
N PHE A 21 39.81 3.13 23.53
CA PHE A 21 39.51 4.56 23.49
C PHE A 21 40.45 5.43 24.39
N GLY A 22 41.32 4.82 25.18
CA GLY A 22 42.23 5.52 26.11
C GLY A 22 43.67 5.38 25.70
N GLY A 23 44.14 6.28 24.86
CA GLY A 23 45.59 6.51 24.67
C GLY A 23 46.23 7.14 25.90
N ASN A 24 47.17 6.41 26.48
CA ASN A 24 48.30 6.83 27.30
C ASN A 24 48.12 7.86 28.44
N GLY A 25 48.19 7.38 29.64
CA GLY A 25 48.89 8.07 30.77
C GLY A 25 48.04 8.98 31.65
N ILE A 26 47.80 8.57 32.88
CA ILE A 26 48.19 9.24 34.11
C ILE A 26 47.32 8.74 35.30
N LYS A 27 47.99 8.57 36.38
CA LYS A 27 47.62 8.08 37.70
C LYS A 27 46.29 8.54 38.28
N SER A 28 45.61 7.55 38.90
CA SER A 28 44.86 7.62 40.17
C SER A 28 44.15 8.91 40.50
N ASP A 29 42.84 8.83 40.49
CA ASP A 29 41.88 9.06 41.56
C ASP A 29 40.48 9.18 41.00
N LEU A 30 39.51 8.46 41.58
CA LEU A 30 38.05 8.52 41.40
C LEU A 30 37.54 8.89 40.01
N PRO A 31 36.71 8.12 39.34
CA PRO A 31 36.24 8.42 38.02
C PRO A 31 35.39 9.68 38.01
N SER A 32 36.03 10.78 37.65
CA SER A 32 35.31 12.00 37.32
C SER A 32 34.35 11.73 36.14
N PRO A 33 33.16 12.33 36.09
CA PRO A 33 32.15 12.09 35.05
C PRO A 33 32.54 12.63 33.64
N GLU A 34 33.78 13.06 33.46
CA GLU A 34 34.31 13.68 32.25
C GLU A 34 34.33 12.75 31.01
N PRO A 35 34.78 11.44 31.08
CA PRO A 35 34.83 10.61 29.90
C PRO A 35 33.41 10.28 29.37
N LEU A 36 32.43 10.21 30.25
CA LEU A 36 31.04 9.95 29.87
C LEU A 36 30.46 11.15 29.07
N LYS A 37 30.77 12.39 29.49
CA LYS A 37 30.32 13.60 28.80
C LYS A 37 30.94 13.73 27.41
N ILE A 38 32.20 13.36 27.24
CA ILE A 38 32.88 13.37 25.94
C ILE A 38 32.31 12.33 25.03
N PHE A 39 32.00 11.14 25.54
CA PHE A 39 31.36 10.05 24.83
C PHE A 39 29.96 10.45 24.31
N PHE A 40 29.11 11.03 25.15
CA PHE A 40 27.82 11.57 24.72
C PHE A 40 27.92 12.72 23.73
N LYS A 41 28.96 13.57 23.87
CA LYS A 41 29.17 14.71 22.98
C LYS A 41 29.46 14.30 21.53
N PHE A 42 30.05 13.11 21.30
CA PHE A 42 30.33 12.60 19.95
C PHE A 42 29.29 11.60 19.46
N ILE A 43 28.74 10.75 20.33
CA ILE A 43 27.78 9.73 19.92
C ILE A 43 26.43 10.32 19.53
N ILE A 44 25.94 11.31 20.28
CA ILE A 44 24.65 11.93 19.97
C ILE A 44 24.63 12.56 18.57
N PRO A 45 25.61 13.39 18.16
CA PRO A 45 25.62 13.95 16.81
C PRO A 45 25.81 12.89 15.72
N ILE A 46 26.63 11.86 15.95
CA ILE A 46 26.78 10.75 14.99
C ILE A 46 25.45 10.00 14.83
N PHE A 47 24.79 9.70 15.92
CA PHE A 47 23.48 9.04 15.89
C PHE A 47 22.43 9.91 15.18
N LEU A 48 22.41 11.22 15.43
CA LEU A 48 21.53 12.17 14.75
C LEU A 48 21.81 12.24 13.25
N ILE A 49 23.06 12.22 12.83
CA ILE A 49 23.45 12.22 11.41
C ILE A 49 22.96 10.90 10.76
N LEU A 50 23.23 9.75 11.36
CA LEU A 50 22.80 8.46 10.85
C LEU A 50 21.27 8.36 10.79
N TRP A 51 20.58 8.85 11.83
CA TRP A 51 19.11 8.90 11.86
C TRP A 51 18.56 9.79 10.73
N THR A 52 19.12 10.98 10.50
CA THR A 52 18.69 11.89 9.41
C THR A 52 18.95 11.28 8.03
N LEU A 53 20.07 10.57 7.86
CA LEU A 53 20.40 9.88 6.62
C LEU A 53 19.46 8.71 6.33
N SER A 54 18.85 8.10 7.34
CA SER A 54 17.87 7.02 7.14
C SER A 54 16.54 7.47 6.53
N GLY A 55 16.31 8.78 6.42
CA GLY A 55 15.12 9.35 5.78
C GLY A 55 15.15 9.41 4.25
N PHE A 56 16.24 9.01 3.61
CA PHE A 56 16.28 8.95 2.14
C PHE A 56 15.57 7.72 1.64
N TYR A 57 14.70 7.92 0.63
CA TYR A 57 13.99 6.85 -0.08
C TYR A 57 13.88 7.18 -1.56
N ILE A 58 13.59 6.16 -2.36
CA ILE A 58 13.42 6.29 -3.80
C ILE A 58 12.02 5.81 -4.14
N VAL A 59 11.30 6.59 -4.93
CA VAL A 59 9.98 6.25 -5.49
C VAL A 59 10.17 5.94 -6.97
N ASP A 60 9.72 4.76 -7.40
CA ASP A 60 9.80 4.33 -8.77
C ASP A 60 8.88 5.17 -9.70
N ALA A 61 9.16 5.16 -11.02
CA ALA A 61 8.42 5.94 -12.00
C ALA A 61 6.91 5.58 -12.07
N SER A 62 6.58 4.30 -11.75
CA SER A 62 5.22 3.78 -11.72
C SER A 62 4.49 3.98 -10.39
N GLU A 63 5.15 4.59 -9.41
CA GLU A 63 4.67 4.67 -8.04
C GLU A 63 4.53 6.11 -7.55
N ARG A 64 3.81 6.28 -6.44
CA ARG A 64 3.72 7.51 -5.66
C ARG A 64 3.95 7.19 -4.20
N GLY A 65 4.70 8.04 -3.51
CA GLY A 65 4.89 7.93 -2.07
C GLY A 65 3.90 8.82 -1.32
N VAL A 66 3.14 8.23 -0.43
CA VAL A 66 2.22 8.95 0.45
C VAL A 66 2.90 9.13 1.81
N VAL A 67 3.24 10.36 2.15
CA VAL A 67 3.94 10.70 3.39
C VAL A 67 2.92 10.94 4.50
N LEU A 68 3.12 10.23 5.60
CA LEU A 68 2.30 10.30 6.80
C LEU A 68 3.11 10.87 7.95
N ARG A 69 2.71 11.97 8.54
CA ARG A 69 3.31 12.52 9.75
C ARG A 69 2.45 12.18 10.96
N PHE A 70 2.99 11.37 11.88
CA PHE A 70 2.26 10.85 13.03
C PHE A 70 0.93 10.17 12.65
N GLY A 71 0.90 9.46 11.50
CA GLY A 71 -0.30 8.80 10.98
C GLY A 71 -1.30 9.69 10.24
N LYS A 72 -1.04 10.99 10.15
CA LYS A 72 -1.86 11.93 9.36
C LYS A 72 -1.24 12.14 7.98
N TYR A 73 -2.07 12.12 6.94
CA TYR A 73 -1.66 12.49 5.58
C TYR A 73 -1.02 13.88 5.56
N LEU A 74 0.15 13.99 4.93
CA LEU A 74 0.88 15.23 4.75
C LEU A 74 0.90 15.63 3.27
N GLU A 75 1.48 14.77 2.43
CA GLU A 75 1.63 15.02 1.00
C GLU A 75 1.81 13.71 0.22
N THR A 76 1.54 13.77 -1.10
CA THR A 76 1.86 12.72 -2.05
C THR A 76 3.08 13.12 -2.87
N THR A 77 4.12 12.30 -2.87
CA THR A 77 5.41 12.57 -3.53
C THR A 77 5.48 11.92 -4.90
N GLU A 78 6.05 12.66 -5.85
CA GLU A 78 6.34 12.18 -7.20
C GLU A 78 7.57 11.27 -7.25
N PRO A 79 7.74 10.48 -8.34
CA PRO A 79 8.90 9.61 -8.54
C PRO A 79 10.22 10.33 -8.41
N GLY A 80 11.23 9.57 -7.95
CA GLY A 80 12.60 10.03 -7.79
C GLY A 80 13.13 9.88 -6.37
N PRO A 81 14.36 10.33 -6.13
CA PRO A 81 14.95 10.37 -4.80
C PRO A 81 14.26 11.45 -3.96
N ARG A 82 13.78 11.05 -2.80
CA ARG A 82 13.08 11.92 -1.85
C ARG A 82 13.66 11.75 -0.45
N TRP A 83 13.35 12.70 0.42
CA TRP A 83 13.73 12.66 1.82
C TRP A 83 12.51 12.99 2.69
N HIS A 84 12.34 12.23 3.75
CA HIS A 84 11.34 12.47 4.78
C HIS A 84 11.99 12.46 6.16
N ILE A 85 11.31 12.98 7.17
CA ILE A 85 11.78 12.90 8.55
C ILE A 85 11.71 11.42 8.98
N PRO A 86 12.84 10.81 9.42
CA PRO A 86 12.82 9.39 9.76
C PRO A 86 11.81 9.01 10.85
N TRP A 87 11.47 7.72 10.84
CA TRP A 87 10.68 7.16 11.92
C TRP A 87 11.21 7.59 13.31
N PRO A 88 10.37 7.95 14.31
CA PRO A 88 8.92 7.74 14.40
C PRO A 88 8.05 8.92 13.92
N VAL A 89 8.61 9.97 13.34
CA VAL A 89 7.88 11.19 12.99
C VAL A 89 7.07 11.00 11.71
N GLU A 90 7.72 10.51 10.65
CA GLU A 90 7.07 10.26 9.37
C GLU A 90 7.21 8.81 8.95
N ASN A 91 6.24 8.35 8.17
CA ASN A 91 6.21 7.07 7.48
C ASN A 91 5.78 7.31 6.03
N VAL A 92 6.27 6.48 5.10
CA VAL A 92 5.95 6.57 3.68
C VAL A 92 5.31 5.27 3.24
N GLU A 93 4.10 5.39 2.67
CA GLU A 93 3.39 4.28 2.01
C GLU A 93 3.55 4.46 0.50
N VAL A 94 4.07 3.44 -0.17
CA VAL A 94 4.28 3.47 -1.63
C VAL A 94 3.14 2.76 -2.33
N VAL A 95 2.47 3.47 -3.24
CA VAL A 95 1.34 2.94 -4.03
C VAL A 95 1.69 2.95 -5.50
N ASN A 96 1.51 1.80 -6.17
CA ASN A 96 1.68 1.72 -7.61
C ASN A 96 0.45 2.29 -8.31
N VAL A 97 0.65 3.36 -9.10
CA VAL A 97 -0.42 4.09 -9.79
C VAL A 97 -0.53 3.76 -11.28
N SER A 98 0.46 3.08 -11.83
CA SER A 98 0.52 2.76 -13.26
C SER A 98 0.16 1.29 -13.55
N GLN A 99 0.21 0.44 -12.54
CA GLN A 99 -0.13 -0.97 -12.67
C GLN A 99 -1.63 -1.14 -12.92
N ILE A 100 -1.95 -1.92 -13.96
CA ILE A 100 -3.34 -2.33 -14.23
C ILE A 100 -3.66 -3.56 -13.39
N PHE A 101 -4.69 -3.45 -12.59
CA PHE A 101 -5.27 -4.54 -11.82
C PHE A 101 -6.50 -5.06 -12.55
N THR A 102 -6.75 -6.36 -12.46
CA THR A 102 -7.91 -7.00 -13.09
C THR A 102 -8.71 -7.74 -12.04
N ILE A 103 -9.99 -7.45 -11.98
CA ILE A 103 -10.98 -8.22 -11.20
C ILE A 103 -11.85 -9.00 -12.15
N GLU A 104 -12.02 -10.29 -11.87
CA GLU A 104 -12.86 -11.21 -12.60
C GLU A 104 -14.17 -11.42 -11.84
N VAL A 105 -15.29 -11.27 -12.51
CA VAL A 105 -16.64 -11.46 -11.96
C VAL A 105 -17.36 -12.57 -12.72
N GLY A 106 -17.93 -13.52 -11.99
CA GLY A 106 -18.59 -14.71 -12.53
C GLY A 106 -17.65 -15.87 -12.85
N TYR A 107 -16.34 -15.68 -12.76
CA TYR A 107 -15.34 -16.73 -12.95
C TYR A 107 -14.08 -16.46 -12.12
N ARG A 108 -13.20 -17.46 -12.03
CA ARG A 108 -11.89 -17.32 -11.35
C ARG A 108 -10.82 -18.05 -12.14
N ASN A 109 -9.73 -17.35 -12.40
CA ASN A 109 -8.51 -17.84 -13.07
C ASN A 109 -8.74 -18.45 -14.48
N SER A 110 -7.63 -18.81 -15.14
CA SER A 110 -7.61 -19.43 -16.47
C SER A 110 -8.33 -20.78 -16.55
N VAL A 111 -8.51 -21.46 -15.43
CA VAL A 111 -9.40 -22.62 -15.32
C VAL A 111 -10.78 -22.06 -15.07
N LYS A 112 -11.68 -22.16 -16.03
CA LYS A 112 -13.06 -21.62 -16.07
C LYS A 112 -13.94 -22.18 -14.93
N THR A 113 -13.55 -21.94 -13.71
CA THR A 113 -14.38 -22.24 -12.54
C THR A 113 -15.41 -21.13 -12.43
N LYS A 114 -16.63 -21.41 -12.84
CA LYS A 114 -17.75 -20.49 -12.75
C LYS A 114 -18.16 -20.27 -11.30
N VAL A 115 -18.40 -19.00 -10.97
CA VAL A 115 -19.03 -18.60 -9.71
C VAL A 115 -20.47 -18.20 -10.04
N LEU A 116 -21.38 -19.14 -9.91
CA LEU A 116 -22.77 -19.00 -10.37
C LEU A 116 -23.50 -17.84 -9.67
N ASP A 117 -23.23 -17.61 -8.40
CA ASP A 117 -23.85 -16.53 -7.61
C ASP A 117 -23.50 -15.13 -8.15
N GLU A 118 -22.33 -15.00 -8.79
CA GLU A 118 -21.87 -13.77 -9.43
C GLU A 118 -22.27 -13.69 -10.90
N ALA A 119 -22.34 -14.84 -11.59
CA ALA A 119 -22.54 -14.91 -13.03
C ALA A 119 -24.01 -14.85 -13.44
N LEU A 120 -24.92 -15.40 -12.60
CA LEU A 120 -26.33 -15.47 -12.95
C LEU A 120 -27.03 -14.14 -12.67
N MET A 121 -27.66 -13.59 -13.69
CA MET A 121 -28.37 -12.31 -13.64
C MET A 121 -29.77 -12.46 -14.34
N LEU A 122 -30.74 -11.72 -13.81
CA LEU A 122 -32.09 -11.66 -14.37
C LEU A 122 -32.21 -10.43 -15.28
N THR A 123 -32.72 -10.61 -16.47
CA THR A 123 -33.01 -9.55 -17.43
C THR A 123 -34.42 -8.97 -17.23
N ASP A 124 -34.73 -7.85 -17.90
CA ASP A 124 -36.02 -7.17 -17.83
C ASP A 124 -37.18 -8.05 -18.37
N ASP A 125 -36.92 -8.95 -19.31
CA ASP A 125 -37.82 -9.91 -19.90
C ASP A 125 -37.84 -11.27 -19.17
N GLU A 126 -37.49 -11.28 -17.87
CA GLU A 126 -37.54 -12.41 -16.95
C GLU A 126 -36.71 -13.65 -17.36
N ASN A 127 -35.66 -13.45 -18.16
CA ASN A 127 -34.73 -14.50 -18.51
C ASN A 127 -33.50 -14.48 -17.58
N ILE A 128 -32.97 -15.67 -17.27
CA ILE A 128 -31.72 -15.81 -16.53
C ILE A 128 -30.58 -15.95 -17.53
N VAL A 129 -29.63 -15.07 -17.46
CA VAL A 129 -28.41 -15.05 -18.29
C VAL A 129 -27.16 -15.33 -17.46
N ASP A 130 -26.19 -16.04 -18.03
CA ASP A 130 -24.90 -16.33 -17.45
C ASP A 130 -23.87 -15.34 -18.06
N LEU A 131 -23.44 -14.37 -17.29
CA LEU A 131 -22.51 -13.34 -17.74
C LEU A 131 -21.22 -13.39 -16.95
N GLN A 132 -20.11 -13.35 -17.68
CA GLN A 132 -18.78 -13.29 -17.12
C GLN A 132 -18.09 -12.05 -17.68
N PHE A 133 -17.45 -11.28 -16.82
CA PHE A 133 -16.73 -10.07 -17.24
C PHE A 133 -15.51 -9.81 -16.38
N ALA A 134 -14.58 -9.03 -16.93
CA ALA A 134 -13.40 -8.56 -16.26
C ALA A 134 -13.39 -7.04 -16.22
N VAL A 135 -13.02 -6.49 -15.09
CA VAL A 135 -12.84 -5.05 -14.89
C VAL A 135 -11.36 -4.77 -14.68
N GLN A 136 -10.81 -3.92 -15.53
CA GLN A 136 -9.45 -3.42 -15.39
C GLN A 136 -9.47 -2.02 -14.79
N TYR A 137 -8.63 -1.80 -13.79
CA TYR A 137 -8.54 -0.52 -13.10
C TYR A 137 -7.11 -0.19 -12.69
N ILE A 138 -6.88 1.08 -12.38
CA ILE A 138 -5.64 1.61 -11.81
C ILE A 138 -5.96 2.37 -10.53
N ARG A 139 -4.97 2.49 -9.65
CA ARG A 139 -5.04 3.27 -8.40
C ARG A 139 -4.56 4.68 -8.69
N SER A 140 -5.46 5.54 -9.17
CA SER A 140 -5.10 6.87 -9.69
C SER A 140 -4.79 7.90 -8.62
N ILE A 141 -5.48 7.84 -7.47
CA ILE A 141 -5.35 8.80 -6.38
C ILE A 141 -4.91 8.02 -5.12
N PRO A 142 -3.59 7.97 -4.82
CA PRO A 142 -3.05 7.13 -3.76
C PRO A 142 -3.59 7.46 -2.36
N GLU A 143 -3.79 8.74 -2.06
CA GLU A 143 -4.33 9.18 -0.77
C GLU A 143 -5.75 8.70 -0.55
N ASP A 144 -6.61 8.78 -1.56
CA ASP A 144 -7.98 8.30 -1.45
C ASP A 144 -8.01 6.77 -1.29
N TYR A 145 -7.18 6.07 -2.07
CA TYR A 145 -7.05 4.61 -2.00
C TYR A 145 -6.63 4.10 -0.62
N LEU A 146 -5.75 4.83 0.09
CA LEU A 146 -5.23 4.41 1.40
C LEU A 146 -6.14 4.77 2.58
N PHE A 147 -6.94 5.86 2.48
CA PHE A 147 -7.57 6.43 3.66
C PHE A 147 -9.10 6.40 3.67
N PHE A 148 -9.74 6.39 2.52
CA PHE A 148 -11.21 6.51 2.48
C PHE A 148 -11.93 5.17 2.47
N ASP A 149 -11.29 4.11 1.99
CA ASP A 149 -11.87 2.77 2.00
C ASP A 149 -10.93 1.78 2.70
N ARG A 150 -11.50 0.90 3.50
CA ARG A 150 -10.74 -0.14 4.19
C ARG A 150 -10.24 -1.24 3.24
N ASN A 151 -11.01 -1.54 2.21
CA ASN A 151 -10.70 -2.57 1.23
C ASN A 151 -11.18 -2.17 -0.17
N PRO A 152 -10.49 -1.22 -0.83
CA PRO A 152 -10.92 -0.65 -2.09
C PRO A 152 -11.07 -1.70 -3.21
N ASP A 153 -10.20 -2.71 -3.23
CA ASP A 153 -10.24 -3.77 -4.23
C ASP A 153 -11.53 -4.63 -4.12
N LEU A 154 -11.99 -4.90 -2.89
CA LEU A 154 -13.28 -5.56 -2.66
C LEU A 154 -14.45 -4.65 -3.04
N THR A 155 -14.35 -3.37 -2.75
CA THR A 155 -15.37 -2.38 -3.13
C THR A 155 -15.53 -2.32 -4.64
N VAL A 156 -14.44 -2.33 -5.43
CA VAL A 156 -14.51 -2.40 -6.90
C VAL A 156 -15.26 -3.64 -7.36
N MET A 157 -15.00 -4.81 -6.77
CA MET A 157 -15.68 -6.06 -7.11
C MET A 157 -17.19 -5.96 -6.86
N GLN A 158 -17.60 -5.46 -5.69
CA GLN A 158 -19.01 -5.31 -5.33
C GLN A 158 -19.73 -4.27 -6.19
N VAL A 159 -19.06 -3.16 -6.49
CA VAL A 159 -19.57 -2.12 -7.40
C VAL A 159 -19.71 -2.68 -8.82
N ALA A 160 -18.74 -3.46 -9.29
CA ALA A 160 -18.78 -4.09 -10.60
C ALA A 160 -19.98 -5.03 -10.73
N GLU A 161 -20.14 -5.92 -9.75
CA GLU A 161 -21.27 -6.86 -9.72
C GLU A 161 -22.63 -6.16 -9.68
N SER A 162 -22.80 -5.18 -8.79
CA SER A 162 -24.06 -4.45 -8.64
C SER A 162 -24.41 -3.61 -9.87
N THR A 163 -23.40 -2.98 -10.47
CA THR A 163 -23.59 -2.14 -11.67
C THR A 163 -24.02 -2.95 -12.89
N ILE A 164 -23.34 -4.05 -13.17
CA ILE A 164 -23.72 -4.93 -14.29
C ILE A 164 -25.12 -5.51 -14.04
N ARG A 165 -25.41 -5.95 -12.82
CA ARG A 165 -26.75 -6.47 -12.46
C ARG A 165 -27.84 -5.42 -12.65
N GLU A 166 -27.57 -4.14 -12.36
CA GLU A 166 -28.50 -3.05 -12.62
C GLU A 166 -28.75 -2.83 -14.11
N ILE A 167 -27.68 -2.83 -14.94
CA ILE A 167 -27.79 -2.60 -16.38
C ILE A 167 -28.51 -3.78 -17.05
N VAL A 168 -28.15 -5.02 -16.70
CA VAL A 168 -28.77 -6.25 -17.23
C VAL A 168 -30.24 -6.31 -16.84
N GLY A 169 -30.58 -6.00 -15.58
CA GLY A 169 -31.95 -5.98 -15.10
C GLY A 169 -32.87 -4.94 -15.77
N LYS A 170 -32.29 -3.98 -16.50
CA LYS A 170 -33.02 -3.00 -17.32
C LYS A 170 -32.95 -3.30 -18.82
N SER A 171 -32.32 -4.41 -19.22
CA SER A 171 -32.07 -4.77 -20.60
C SER A 171 -32.75 -6.10 -20.96
N LYS A 172 -33.10 -6.27 -22.23
CA LYS A 172 -33.64 -7.54 -22.75
C LYS A 172 -32.51 -8.55 -23.01
N MET A 173 -32.80 -9.82 -22.92
CA MET A 173 -31.87 -10.93 -23.10
C MET A 173 -31.11 -10.84 -24.42
N ASP A 174 -31.81 -10.63 -25.56
CA ASP A 174 -31.15 -10.54 -26.87
C ASP A 174 -30.16 -9.40 -26.96
N PHE A 175 -30.47 -8.26 -26.40
CA PHE A 175 -29.58 -7.12 -26.31
C PHE A 175 -28.33 -7.44 -25.48
N VAL A 176 -28.50 -8.06 -24.32
CA VAL A 176 -27.40 -8.43 -23.42
C VAL A 176 -26.46 -9.45 -24.07
N LEU A 177 -27.00 -10.46 -24.77
CA LEU A 177 -26.18 -11.55 -25.31
C LEU A 177 -25.52 -11.24 -26.65
N TYR A 178 -26.17 -10.44 -27.51
CA TYR A 178 -25.73 -10.25 -28.90
C TYR A 178 -25.41 -8.81 -29.28
N GLU A 179 -26.37 -7.92 -29.17
CA GLU A 179 -26.27 -6.58 -29.78
C GLU A 179 -25.63 -5.54 -28.87
N GLY A 180 -25.82 -5.63 -27.56
CA GLY A 180 -25.53 -4.57 -26.62
C GLY A 180 -24.23 -4.74 -25.81
N ARG A 181 -23.40 -5.72 -26.09
CA ARG A 181 -22.22 -6.05 -25.24
C ARG A 181 -21.25 -4.88 -25.04
N GLU A 182 -20.90 -4.20 -26.12
CA GLU A 182 -20.01 -3.02 -26.06
C GLU A 182 -20.68 -1.84 -25.35
N GLN A 183 -21.98 -1.66 -25.62
CA GLN A 183 -22.75 -0.61 -24.97
C GLN A 183 -22.86 -0.87 -23.46
N ILE A 184 -23.18 -2.09 -23.05
CA ILE A 184 -23.24 -2.50 -21.64
C ILE A 184 -21.88 -2.30 -20.96
N ALA A 185 -20.79 -2.68 -21.61
CA ALA A 185 -19.44 -2.50 -21.06
C ALA A 185 -19.10 -1.00 -20.87
N THR A 186 -19.52 -0.17 -21.81
CA THR A 186 -19.30 1.30 -21.77
C THR A 186 -20.17 1.93 -20.65
N ASP A 187 -21.44 1.60 -20.60
CA ASP A 187 -22.39 2.13 -19.60
C ASP A 187 -21.97 1.66 -18.20
N ALA A 188 -21.56 0.40 -18.08
CA ALA A 188 -21.02 -0.15 -16.83
C ALA A 188 -19.78 0.61 -16.36
N LYS A 189 -18.82 0.87 -17.26
CA LYS A 189 -17.63 1.65 -16.93
C LYS A 189 -18.00 3.02 -16.34
N VAL A 190 -18.93 3.74 -16.99
CA VAL A 190 -19.35 5.08 -16.55
C VAL A 190 -20.07 5.00 -15.19
N LEU A 191 -20.99 4.06 -15.04
CA LEU A 191 -21.75 3.91 -13.80
C LEU A 191 -20.86 3.46 -12.63
N MET A 192 -19.96 2.50 -12.85
CA MET A 192 -18.95 2.07 -11.87
C MET A 192 -18.08 3.26 -11.42
N GLN A 193 -17.54 4.05 -12.39
CA GLN A 193 -16.71 5.19 -12.07
C GLN A 193 -17.45 6.21 -11.19
N ASN A 194 -18.68 6.54 -11.54
CA ASN A 194 -19.50 7.48 -10.76
C ASN A 194 -19.72 7.01 -9.30
N ILE A 195 -19.88 5.70 -9.10
CA ILE A 195 -20.05 5.12 -7.75
C ILE A 195 -18.72 5.16 -6.99
N LEU A 196 -17.62 4.74 -7.62
CA LEU A 196 -16.29 4.73 -7.01
C LEU A 196 -15.81 6.14 -6.64
N ASP A 197 -16.09 7.14 -7.49
CA ASP A 197 -15.80 8.54 -7.22
C ASP A 197 -16.61 9.08 -6.01
N ARG A 198 -17.87 8.67 -5.91
CA ARG A 198 -18.72 9.03 -4.74
C ARG A 198 -18.18 8.43 -3.45
N TYR A 199 -17.62 7.22 -3.51
CA TYR A 199 -17.00 6.57 -2.36
C TYR A 199 -15.55 7.03 -2.10
N LYS A 200 -14.98 7.84 -3.00
CA LYS A 200 -13.59 8.33 -2.93
C LYS A 200 -12.60 7.18 -2.79
N THR A 201 -12.75 6.16 -3.60
CA THR A 201 -11.87 4.99 -3.54
C THR A 201 -10.48 5.22 -4.14
N GLY A 202 -10.27 6.35 -4.84
CA GLY A 202 -9.02 6.66 -5.53
C GLY A 202 -8.72 5.77 -6.74
N ILE A 203 -9.73 5.04 -7.24
CA ILE A 203 -9.60 4.07 -8.32
C ILE A 203 -10.21 4.62 -9.60
N THR A 204 -9.53 4.40 -10.73
CA THR A 204 -10.05 4.72 -12.07
C THR A 204 -10.21 3.43 -12.88
N ILE A 205 -11.41 3.23 -13.43
CA ILE A 205 -11.72 2.09 -14.31
C ILE A 205 -11.12 2.34 -15.69
N SER A 206 -10.20 1.46 -16.10
CA SER A 206 -9.58 1.52 -17.42
C SER A 206 -10.50 0.93 -18.47
N GLN A 207 -10.95 -0.30 -18.25
CA GLN A 207 -11.78 -1.04 -19.22
C GLN A 207 -12.66 -2.06 -18.52
N VAL A 208 -13.85 -2.29 -19.10
CA VAL A 208 -14.73 -3.41 -18.77
C VAL A 208 -14.79 -4.31 -20.01
N THR A 209 -14.52 -5.61 -19.83
CA THR A 209 -14.51 -6.60 -20.92
C THR A 209 -15.47 -7.72 -20.61
N MET A 210 -16.47 -7.91 -21.46
CA MET A 210 -17.40 -9.04 -21.35
C MET A 210 -16.72 -10.30 -21.88
N GLN A 211 -16.76 -11.37 -21.10
CA GLN A 211 -16.29 -12.70 -21.49
C GLN A 211 -17.48 -13.54 -22.02
N ASN A 212 -17.17 -14.60 -22.76
CA ASN A 212 -18.21 -15.51 -23.26
C ASN A 212 -18.55 -16.58 -22.25
#